data_13a00e7f5626c31738a08ee91ed002ac
#
_entry.id   13a00e7f5626c31738a08ee91ed002ac
#
_cell.length_a   1.000
_cell.length_b   1.000
_cell.length_c   1.000
_cell.angle_alpha   90.00
_cell.angle_beta   90.00
_cell.angle_gamma   90.00
#
_symmetry.space_group_name_H-M   'P 1'
#
loop_
_entity.id
_entity.type
_entity.pdbx_description
1 polymer ?
#
loop_
_entity_poly.entity_id
_entity_poly.type
_entity_poly.pdbx_seq_one_letter_code
_entity_poly.pdbx_strand_id
1 'polypeptide(L)'
;VVDAFASVEYIMTSVNFGWLIRSIHRWSASMMVLMLVLHVFRVYLTGGFKKPRELTWVTGVILSVVTVSFGVTGYSLPWDQVGFWACKIVTGVPAAVPIVGPPLVLILRGGESVGQATLTRFYSAHTFVLPLAAAVLMLTHFLMIRKQGISGPL
;
A
#
# COMPACT_ATOMS: atom_id res chain seq x y z
N VAL A 1 10.55 13.92 11.42
CA VAL A 1 10.90 14.41 10.07
C VAL A 1 12.41 14.60 9.96
N VAL A 2 13.04 15.29 10.89
CA VAL A 2 14.48 15.64 10.81
C VAL A 2 15.35 14.39 10.66
N ASP A 3 15.06 13.32 11.39
CA ASP A 3 15.88 12.11 11.44
C ASP A 3 15.44 11.01 10.44
N ALA A 4 14.36 11.23 9.69
CA ALA A 4 13.81 10.18 8.83
C ALA A 4 14.79 9.76 7.72
N PHE A 5 15.36 10.74 7.02
CA PHE A 5 16.35 10.47 5.97
C PHE A 5 17.65 9.89 6.56
N ALA A 6 18.15 10.48 7.65
CA ALA A 6 19.34 10.00 8.33
C ALA A 6 19.18 8.56 8.85
N SER A 7 17.98 8.19 9.33
CA SER A 7 17.68 6.82 9.74
C SER A 7 17.78 5.82 8.59
N VAL A 8 17.31 6.21 7.40
CA VAL A 8 17.45 5.37 6.19
C VAL A 8 18.89 5.27 5.75
N GLU A 9 19.64 6.37 5.79
CA GLU A 9 21.08 6.38 5.49
C GLU A 9 21.86 5.47 6.47
N TYR A 10 21.57 5.56 7.76
CA TYR A 10 22.16 4.68 8.79
C TYR A 10 21.87 3.20 8.50
N ILE A 11 20.63 2.85 8.12
CA ILE A 11 20.30 1.47 7.74
C ILE A 11 21.15 1.02 6.54
N MET A 12 21.33 1.89 5.55
CA MET A 12 22.06 1.54 4.33
C MET A 12 23.57 1.42 4.52
N THR A 13 24.14 2.16 5.47
CA THR A 13 25.60 2.29 5.63
C THR A 13 26.16 1.58 6.84
N SER A 14 25.41 1.49 7.93
CA SER A 14 25.93 1.10 9.25
C SER A 14 25.33 -0.19 9.82
N VAL A 15 24.11 -0.55 9.37
CA VAL A 15 23.45 -1.77 9.86
C VAL A 15 23.92 -2.99 9.06
N ASN A 16 24.27 -4.06 9.75
CA ASN A 16 24.67 -5.32 9.12
C ASN A 16 23.56 -5.83 8.18
N PHE A 17 23.87 -5.99 6.88
CA PHE A 17 22.94 -6.35 5.82
C PHE A 17 21.77 -5.38 5.62
N GLY A 18 21.79 -4.19 6.23
CA GLY A 18 20.71 -3.22 6.11
C GLY A 18 20.47 -2.79 4.66
N TRP A 19 21.54 -2.55 3.90
CA TRP A 19 21.48 -2.27 2.47
C TRP A 19 20.79 -3.38 1.67
N LEU A 20 21.06 -4.64 2.00
CA LEU A 20 20.49 -5.80 1.31
C LEU A 20 18.99 -5.93 1.61
N ILE A 21 18.62 -5.89 2.90
CA ILE A 21 17.21 -6.01 3.35
C ILE A 21 16.37 -4.89 2.74
N ARG A 22 16.87 -3.65 2.80
CA ARG A 22 16.14 -2.51 2.23
C ARG A 22 16.04 -2.58 0.70
N SER A 23 17.08 -3.01 0.01
CA SER A 23 17.06 -3.19 -1.44
C SER A 23 16.08 -4.28 -1.87
N ILE A 24 16.08 -5.43 -1.19
CA ILE A 24 15.09 -6.49 -1.43
C ILE A 24 13.67 -5.97 -1.19
N HIS A 25 13.45 -5.25 -0.08
CA HIS A 25 12.13 -4.68 0.23
C HIS A 25 11.64 -3.75 -0.88
N ARG A 26 12.49 -2.83 -1.35
CA ARG A 26 12.15 -1.88 -2.42
C ARG A 26 11.82 -2.57 -3.75
N TRP A 27 12.66 -3.51 -4.17
CA TRP A 27 12.44 -4.26 -5.42
C TRP A 27 11.22 -5.17 -5.33
N SER A 28 11.05 -5.85 -4.20
CA SER A 28 9.87 -6.70 -3.96
C SER A 28 8.57 -5.90 -3.96
N ALA A 29 8.57 -4.67 -3.44
CA ALA A 29 7.41 -3.79 -3.50
C ALA A 29 7.02 -3.44 -4.94
N SER A 30 8.00 -3.11 -5.80
CA SER A 30 7.77 -2.85 -7.23
C SER A 30 7.26 -4.09 -7.96
N MET A 31 7.85 -5.25 -7.70
CA MET A 31 7.42 -6.52 -8.28
C MET A 31 6.01 -6.91 -7.79
N MET A 32 5.69 -6.69 -6.53
CA MET A 32 4.37 -6.96 -5.97
C MET A 32 3.28 -6.15 -6.69
N VAL A 33 3.51 -4.86 -6.95
CA VAL A 33 2.56 -4.04 -7.70
C VAL A 33 2.41 -4.51 -9.13
N LEU A 34 3.51 -4.84 -9.82
CA LEU A 34 3.47 -5.38 -11.18
C LEU A 34 2.67 -6.69 -11.22
N MET A 35 2.98 -7.62 -10.32
CA MET A 35 2.29 -8.91 -10.27
C MET A 35 0.82 -8.77 -9.87
N LEU A 36 0.48 -7.80 -9.03
CA LEU A 36 -0.91 -7.47 -8.71
C LEU A 36 -1.68 -7.03 -9.96
N VAL A 37 -1.10 -6.14 -10.76
CA VAL A 37 -1.72 -5.68 -12.01
C VAL A 37 -1.95 -6.87 -12.96
N LEU A 38 -0.94 -7.70 -13.17
CA LEU A 38 -1.06 -8.91 -14.02
C LEU A 38 -2.09 -9.90 -13.46
N HIS A 39 -2.13 -10.06 -12.13
CA HIS A 39 -3.11 -10.91 -11.47
C HIS A 39 -4.55 -10.39 -11.69
N VAL A 40 -4.78 -9.10 -11.54
CA VAL A 40 -6.09 -8.48 -11.79
C VAL A 40 -6.49 -8.67 -13.26
N PHE A 41 -5.59 -8.45 -14.20
CA PHE A 41 -5.82 -8.71 -15.63
C PHE A 41 -6.23 -10.16 -15.86
N ARG A 42 -5.48 -11.11 -15.33
CA ARG A 42 -5.81 -12.53 -15.46
C ARG A 42 -7.22 -12.84 -14.94
N VAL A 43 -7.54 -12.38 -13.72
CA VAL A 43 -8.85 -12.63 -13.09
C VAL A 43 -9.98 -11.99 -13.91
N TYR A 44 -9.77 -10.78 -14.41
CA TYR A 44 -10.75 -10.09 -15.24
C TYR A 44 -10.97 -10.78 -16.58
N LEU A 45 -9.91 -11.08 -17.31
CA LEU A 45 -9.99 -11.69 -18.65
C LEU A 45 -10.55 -13.11 -18.61
N THR A 46 -10.31 -13.86 -17.54
CA THR A 46 -10.86 -15.23 -17.37
C THR A 46 -12.22 -15.26 -16.69
N GLY A 47 -12.86 -14.11 -16.46
CA GLY A 47 -14.16 -14.05 -15.80
C GLY A 47 -14.16 -14.55 -14.34
N GLY A 48 -12.97 -14.57 -13.69
CA GLY A 48 -12.81 -15.09 -12.33
C GLY A 48 -13.54 -14.27 -11.23
N PHE A 49 -14.16 -13.16 -11.59
CA PHE A 49 -15.01 -12.35 -10.73
C PHE A 49 -16.49 -12.74 -10.74
N LYS A 50 -16.92 -13.61 -11.66
CA LYS A 50 -18.31 -14.06 -11.80
C LYS A 50 -18.67 -15.12 -10.75
N LYS A 51 -19.98 -15.35 -10.58
CA LYS A 51 -20.49 -16.40 -9.68
C LYS A 51 -19.74 -17.73 -9.86
N PRO A 52 -19.39 -18.39 -8.77
CA PRO A 52 -19.66 -18.10 -7.35
C PRO A 52 -18.53 -17.29 -6.65
N ARG A 53 -17.69 -16.54 -7.37
CA ARG A 53 -16.42 -15.96 -6.87
C ARG A 53 -16.50 -14.45 -6.55
N GLU A 54 -17.70 -13.89 -6.41
CA GLU A 54 -17.89 -12.47 -6.16
C GLU A 54 -17.20 -11.99 -4.87
N LEU A 55 -17.31 -12.77 -3.78
CA LEU A 55 -16.65 -12.42 -2.52
C LEU A 55 -15.12 -12.49 -2.64
N THR A 56 -14.60 -13.44 -3.38
CA THR A 56 -13.15 -13.51 -3.69
C THR A 56 -12.70 -12.28 -4.46
N TRP A 57 -13.49 -11.83 -5.42
CA TRP A 57 -13.24 -10.59 -6.16
C TRP A 57 -13.24 -9.37 -5.24
N VAL A 58 -14.27 -9.21 -4.40
CA VAL A 58 -14.39 -8.07 -3.47
C VAL A 58 -13.20 -8.02 -2.51
N THR A 59 -12.83 -9.15 -1.90
CA THR A 59 -11.65 -9.21 -1.02
C THR A 59 -10.35 -8.90 -1.77
N GLY A 60 -10.24 -9.32 -3.03
CA GLY A 60 -9.11 -9.01 -3.90
C GLY A 60 -9.01 -7.52 -4.24
N VAL A 61 -10.14 -6.85 -4.49
CA VAL A 61 -10.18 -5.40 -4.73
C VAL A 61 -9.74 -4.64 -3.47
N ILE A 62 -10.22 -5.03 -2.29
CA ILE A 62 -9.79 -4.41 -1.03
C ILE A 62 -8.29 -4.64 -0.80
N LEU A 63 -7.78 -5.85 -1.05
CA LEU A 63 -6.34 -6.14 -1.00
C LEU A 63 -5.53 -5.28 -1.97
N SER A 64 -6.07 -4.99 -3.16
CA SER A 64 -5.41 -4.11 -4.12
C SER A 64 -5.28 -2.69 -3.59
N VAL A 65 -6.34 -2.17 -2.95
CA VAL A 65 -6.32 -0.85 -2.29
C VAL A 65 -5.28 -0.83 -1.15
N VAL A 66 -5.26 -1.88 -0.32
CA VAL A 66 -4.26 -2.01 0.77
C VAL A 66 -2.84 -2.06 0.21
N THR A 67 -2.61 -2.80 -0.89
CA THR A 67 -1.30 -2.88 -1.55
C THR A 67 -0.83 -1.53 -2.09
N VAL A 68 -1.71 -0.77 -2.74
CA VAL A 68 -1.40 0.59 -3.20
C VAL A 68 -1.11 1.51 -2.00
N SER A 69 -1.87 1.37 -0.92
CA SER A 69 -1.63 2.12 0.32
C SER A 69 -0.27 1.82 0.94
N PHE A 70 0.19 0.56 0.90
CA PHE A 70 1.57 0.21 1.27
C PHE A 70 2.59 0.95 0.42
N GLY A 71 2.41 0.97 -0.91
CA GLY A 71 3.30 1.68 -1.83
C GLY A 71 3.38 3.16 -1.50
N VAL A 72 2.25 3.83 -1.33
CA VAL A 72 2.17 5.27 -1.03
C VAL A 72 2.80 5.60 0.32
N THR A 73 2.41 4.88 1.37
CA THR A 73 2.94 5.14 2.72
C THR A 73 4.43 4.84 2.81
N GLY A 74 4.88 3.70 2.27
CA GLY A 74 6.29 3.31 2.32
C GLY A 74 7.22 4.22 1.51
N TYR A 75 6.75 4.70 0.37
CA TYR A 75 7.51 5.63 -0.49
C TYR A 75 7.79 6.96 0.21
N SER A 76 6.91 7.38 1.09
CA SER A 76 7.03 8.65 1.83
C SER A 76 7.92 8.55 3.07
N LEU A 77 8.23 7.36 3.59
CA LEU A 77 8.96 7.20 4.87
C LEU A 77 10.36 7.79 4.89
N PRO A 78 11.17 7.72 3.81
CA PRO A 78 12.49 8.35 3.81
C PRO A 78 12.45 9.87 3.95
N TRP A 79 11.33 10.47 3.67
CA TRP A 79 11.11 11.92 3.74
C TRP A 79 12.11 12.75 2.94
N ASP A 80 12.56 12.18 1.82
CA ASP A 80 13.36 12.90 0.83
C ASP A 80 12.45 13.82 -0.03
N GLN A 81 13.06 14.59 -0.91
CA GLN A 81 12.31 15.53 -1.78
C GLN A 81 11.23 14.81 -2.61
N VAL A 82 11.54 13.65 -3.13
CA VAL A 82 10.59 12.89 -3.98
C VAL A 82 9.46 12.34 -3.13
N GLY A 83 9.76 11.73 -1.99
CA GLY A 83 8.77 11.18 -1.05
C GLY A 83 7.86 12.27 -0.47
N PHE A 84 8.41 13.43 -0.12
CA PHE A 84 7.65 14.58 0.38
C PHE A 84 6.62 15.08 -0.65
N TRP A 85 7.07 15.35 -1.87
CA TRP A 85 6.19 15.86 -2.91
C TRP A 85 5.15 14.84 -3.37
N ALA A 86 5.54 13.57 -3.48
CA ALA A 86 4.60 12.47 -3.74
C ALA A 86 3.52 12.39 -2.65
N CYS A 87 3.91 12.46 -1.38
CA CYS A 87 2.99 12.49 -0.24
C CYS A 87 2.02 13.68 -0.33
N LYS A 88 2.53 14.87 -0.64
CA LYS A 88 1.73 16.09 -0.78
C LYS A 88 0.69 15.98 -1.88
N ILE A 89 1.09 15.44 -3.04
CA ILE A 89 0.19 15.24 -4.19
C ILE A 89 -0.89 14.21 -3.85
N VAL A 90 -0.48 13.02 -3.43
CA VAL A 90 -1.43 11.91 -3.19
C VAL A 90 -2.42 12.24 -2.06
N THR A 91 -1.95 12.84 -0.98
CA THR A 91 -2.85 13.26 0.11
C THR A 91 -3.74 14.44 -0.24
N GLY A 92 -3.41 15.17 -1.32
CA GLY A 92 -4.23 16.27 -1.85
C GLY A 92 -5.37 15.79 -2.78
N VAL A 93 -5.22 14.65 -3.42
CA VAL A 93 -6.23 14.12 -4.37
C VAL A 93 -7.65 14.05 -3.78
N PRO A 94 -7.86 13.58 -2.54
CA PRO A 94 -9.20 13.53 -1.95
C PRO A 94 -9.90 14.88 -1.86
N ALA A 95 -9.16 16.00 -1.84
CA ALA A 95 -9.75 17.34 -1.79
C ALA A 95 -10.69 17.64 -2.96
N ALA A 96 -10.54 16.93 -4.09
CA ALA A 96 -11.41 17.06 -5.25
C ALA A 96 -12.85 16.56 -5.01
N VAL A 97 -13.06 15.77 -3.96
CA VAL A 97 -14.40 15.27 -3.61
C VAL A 97 -15.12 16.35 -2.77
N PRO A 98 -16.25 16.89 -3.26
CA PRO A 98 -16.99 17.91 -2.51
C PRO A 98 -17.41 17.39 -1.13
N ILE A 99 -17.42 18.26 -0.13
CA ILE A 99 -17.87 18.05 1.26
C ILE A 99 -16.96 17.11 2.03
N VAL A 100 -16.71 15.89 1.54
CA VAL A 100 -15.96 14.83 2.26
C VAL A 100 -14.44 14.99 2.09
N GLY A 101 -14.01 15.56 0.98
CA GLY A 101 -12.58 15.65 0.63
C GLY A 101 -11.74 16.42 1.63
N PRO A 102 -12.06 17.68 1.95
CA PRO A 102 -11.25 18.46 2.89
C PRO A 102 -11.08 17.79 4.27
N PRO A 103 -12.12 17.28 4.94
CA PRO A 103 -11.95 16.51 6.16
C PRO A 103 -11.05 15.29 6.01
N LEU A 104 -11.17 14.57 4.89
CA LEU A 104 -10.33 13.40 4.64
C LEU A 104 -8.85 13.77 4.48
N VAL A 105 -8.55 14.88 3.80
CA VAL A 105 -7.16 15.39 3.70
C VAL A 105 -6.60 15.71 5.09
N LEU A 106 -7.37 16.37 5.95
CA LEU A 106 -6.96 16.67 7.33
C LEU A 106 -6.69 15.40 8.14
N ILE A 107 -7.52 14.37 7.98
CA ILE A 107 -7.33 13.07 8.63
C ILE A 107 -6.06 12.40 8.12
N LEU A 108 -5.83 12.37 6.82
CA LEU A 108 -4.65 11.74 6.22
C LEU A 108 -3.35 12.45 6.62
N ARG A 109 -3.34 13.77 6.57
CA ARG A 109 -2.14 14.57 6.87
C ARG A 109 -1.90 14.76 8.37
N GLY A 110 -2.97 14.78 9.16
CA GLY A 110 -2.91 15.16 10.57
C GLY A 110 -2.78 16.67 10.79
N GLY A 111 -3.15 17.46 9.78
CA GLY A 111 -3.10 18.91 9.75
C GLY A 111 -3.34 19.45 8.34
N GLU A 112 -3.27 20.76 8.18
CA GLU A 112 -3.49 21.43 6.89
C GLU A 112 -2.37 21.16 5.88
N SER A 113 -1.15 20.96 6.38
CA SER A 113 0.05 20.70 5.57
C SER A 113 0.65 19.34 5.86
N VAL A 114 1.41 18.84 4.88
CA VAL A 114 2.22 17.63 5.03
C VAL A 114 3.40 17.91 5.95
N GLY A 115 3.61 17.08 6.97
CA GLY A 115 4.64 17.29 7.97
C GLY A 115 4.84 16.11 8.91
N GLN A 116 5.32 16.38 10.14
CA GLN A 116 5.61 15.35 11.14
C GLN A 116 4.40 14.47 11.45
N ALA A 117 3.22 15.04 11.59
CA ALA A 117 2.00 14.28 11.86
C ALA A 117 1.68 13.31 10.72
N THR A 118 1.88 13.74 9.47
CA THR A 118 1.69 12.88 8.28
C THR A 118 2.68 11.71 8.28
N LEU A 119 3.96 12.00 8.52
CA LEU A 119 4.99 10.96 8.57
C LEU A 119 4.72 9.93 9.66
N THR A 120 4.35 10.37 10.87
CA THR A 120 4.02 9.47 11.99
C THR A 120 2.82 8.57 11.65
N ARG A 121 1.78 9.13 11.03
CA ARG A 121 0.61 8.35 10.59
C ARG A 121 0.97 7.34 9.50
N PHE A 122 1.77 7.74 8.51
CA PHE A 122 2.19 6.87 7.43
C PHE A 122 3.13 5.77 7.93
N TYR A 123 4.01 6.09 8.87
CA TYR A 123 4.85 5.08 9.52
C TYR A 123 4.01 4.04 10.27
N SER A 124 3.08 4.47 11.11
CA SER A 124 2.19 3.58 11.86
C SER A 124 1.29 2.76 10.93
N ALA A 125 0.77 3.38 9.87
CA ALA A 125 -0.01 2.68 8.86
C ALA A 125 0.82 1.61 8.16
N HIS A 126 2.02 1.95 7.67
CA HIS A 126 2.87 1.05 6.90
C HIS A 126 3.40 -0.13 7.71
N THR A 127 3.80 0.12 8.97
CA THR A 127 4.47 -0.89 9.80
C THR A 127 3.51 -1.73 10.64
N PHE A 128 2.32 -1.25 10.92
CA PHE A 128 1.38 -1.93 11.81
C PHE A 128 -0.02 -2.13 11.20
N VAL A 129 -0.72 -1.05 10.83
CA VAL A 129 -2.15 -1.13 10.44
C VAL A 129 -2.32 -1.89 9.13
N LEU A 130 -1.56 -1.51 8.09
CA LEU A 130 -1.65 -2.15 6.78
C LEU A 130 -1.17 -3.61 6.80
N PRO A 131 -0.06 -3.98 7.48
CA PRO A 131 0.32 -5.39 7.60
C PRO A 131 -0.74 -6.26 8.26
N LEU A 132 -1.37 -5.77 9.34
CA LEU A 132 -2.44 -6.49 10.01
C LEU A 132 -3.67 -6.65 9.10
N ALA A 133 -4.10 -5.57 8.46
CA ALA A 133 -5.21 -5.60 7.51
C ALA A 133 -4.93 -6.54 6.32
N ALA A 134 -3.73 -6.47 5.76
CA ALA A 134 -3.32 -7.35 4.68
C ALA A 134 -3.32 -8.82 5.10
N ALA A 135 -2.80 -9.16 6.28
CA ALA A 135 -2.77 -10.53 6.79
C ALA A 135 -4.19 -11.11 6.91
N VAL A 136 -5.13 -10.37 7.50
CA VAL A 136 -6.52 -10.81 7.66
C VAL A 136 -7.20 -10.97 6.29
N LEU A 137 -7.03 -10.00 5.40
CA LEU A 137 -7.64 -10.03 4.07
C LEU A 137 -7.03 -11.12 3.18
N MET A 138 -5.72 -11.33 3.24
CA MET A 138 -5.06 -12.41 2.51
C MET A 138 -5.53 -13.78 3.00
N LEU A 139 -5.61 -13.98 4.31
CA LEU A 139 -6.16 -15.23 4.87
C LEU A 139 -7.58 -15.46 4.37
N THR A 140 -8.44 -14.47 4.44
CA THR A 140 -9.81 -14.54 3.94
C THR A 140 -9.84 -14.86 2.44
N HIS A 141 -9.05 -14.15 1.64
CA HIS A 141 -8.98 -14.34 0.19
C HIS A 141 -8.54 -15.76 -0.19
N PHE A 142 -7.50 -16.28 0.45
CA PHE A 142 -7.01 -17.66 0.20
C PHE A 142 -7.98 -18.72 0.67
N LEU A 143 -8.64 -18.55 1.80
CA LEU A 143 -9.67 -19.47 2.26
C LEU A 143 -10.84 -19.55 1.29
N MET A 144 -11.23 -18.42 0.70
CA MET A 144 -12.30 -18.39 -0.31
C MET A 144 -11.85 -19.07 -1.61
N ILE A 145 -10.63 -18.83 -2.09
CA ILE A 145 -10.08 -19.52 -3.26
C ILE A 145 -10.03 -21.03 -3.00
N ARG A 146 -9.59 -21.46 -1.83
CA ARG A 146 -9.54 -22.88 -1.46
C ARG A 146 -10.94 -23.52 -1.47
N LYS A 147 -11.95 -22.79 -0.98
CA LYS A 147 -13.33 -23.28 -0.94
C LYS A 147 -14.00 -23.32 -2.32
N GLN A 148 -13.73 -22.36 -3.17
CA GLN A 148 -14.41 -22.17 -4.46
C GLN A 148 -13.62 -22.75 -5.65
N GLY A 149 -12.36 -23.11 -5.45
CA GLY A 149 -11.44 -23.52 -6.52
C GLY A 149 -10.91 -22.34 -7.34
N ILE A 150 -9.88 -22.61 -8.14
CA ILE A 150 -9.27 -21.65 -9.06
C ILE A 150 -10.18 -21.51 -10.28
N SER A 151 -10.36 -20.29 -10.81
CA SER A 151 -11.01 -20.09 -12.10
C SER A 151 -10.16 -20.72 -13.21
N GLY A 152 -10.73 -21.66 -13.95
CA GLY A 152 -10.08 -22.23 -15.12
C GLY A 152 -9.90 -21.22 -16.25
N PRO A 153 -9.14 -21.59 -17.32
CA PRO A 153 -9.18 -20.83 -18.56
C PRO A 153 -10.61 -20.83 -19.13
N LEU A 154 -10.95 -19.78 -19.86
CA LEU A 154 -12.22 -19.67 -20.60
C LEU A 154 -12.33 -20.77 -21.63
#